data_55f845cc8d830a5931287b2acb7b11c7
#
_entry.id   55f845cc8d830a5931287b2acb7b11c7
#
_cell.length_a   1.000
_cell.length_b   1.000
_cell.length_c   1.000
_cell.angle_alpha   90.00
_cell.angle_beta   90.00
_cell.angle_gamma   90.00
#
_symmetry.space_group_name_H-M   'P 1'
#
loop_
_entity.id
_entity.type
_entity.pdbx_description
1 polymer ?
#
loop_
_entity_poly.entity_id
_entity_poly.type
_entity_poly.pdbx_seq_one_letter_code
_entity_poly.pdbx_strand_id
1 'polypeptide(L)'
;TSSPTNREYMEFSIKKCGCLTEWLHMMDVGQEITIRGPYGKPFPVETDLKGKDLLFIAGGIGLAPLRSVINYVRDNRQNYGDIQVIYGARSKDDLVDYHEILDEWMQDDGVEVNLTIDREQEGWDGHVGFIPNYVKELAPDLKKTVLMCGPPIMIKFTLGGLTELGFQKTQIY
;
A
#
# COMPACT_ATOMS: atom_id res chain seq x y z
N THR A 1 0.04 -8.14 -8.12
CA THR A 1 0.55 -7.58 -6.86
C THR A 1 0.81 -8.63 -5.79
N SER A 2 0.94 -9.90 -6.19
CA SER A 2 1.45 -10.98 -5.34
C SER A 2 2.86 -10.67 -4.82
N SER A 3 3.25 -11.33 -3.73
CA SER A 3 4.63 -11.31 -3.27
C SER A 3 5.58 -11.87 -4.34
N PRO A 4 6.77 -11.28 -4.53
CA PRO A 4 7.81 -11.85 -5.41
C PRO A 4 8.33 -13.23 -4.95
N THR A 5 8.03 -13.65 -3.74
CA THR A 5 8.32 -14.99 -3.22
C THR A 5 7.43 -16.07 -3.84
N ASN A 6 6.21 -15.68 -4.27
CA ASN A 6 5.33 -16.59 -5.00
C ASN A 6 5.90 -16.89 -6.39
N ARG A 7 6.15 -18.17 -6.68
CA ARG A 7 6.71 -18.66 -7.94
C ARG A 7 5.71 -19.38 -8.84
N GLU A 8 4.48 -19.57 -8.36
CA GLU A 8 3.46 -20.36 -9.06
C GLU A 8 2.58 -19.48 -9.95
N TYR A 9 2.24 -18.29 -9.50
CA TYR A 9 1.38 -17.35 -10.22
C TYR A 9 1.71 -15.89 -9.92
N MET A 10 1.20 -15.00 -10.76
CA MET A 10 1.23 -13.56 -10.54
C MET A 10 -0.20 -13.02 -10.39
N GLU A 11 -0.41 -12.17 -9.41
CA GLU A 11 -1.65 -11.45 -9.23
C GLU A 11 -1.54 -10.01 -9.73
N PHE A 12 -2.63 -9.50 -10.26
CA PHE A 12 -2.75 -8.12 -10.73
C PHE A 12 -4.01 -7.49 -10.16
N SER A 13 -3.88 -6.37 -9.46
CA SER A 13 -5.02 -5.56 -9.04
C SER A 13 -5.31 -4.51 -10.11
N ILE A 14 -6.45 -4.62 -10.76
CA ILE A 14 -6.79 -3.80 -11.92
C ILE A 14 -8.04 -2.99 -11.60
N LYS A 15 -7.89 -1.68 -11.48
CA LYS A 15 -9.02 -0.76 -11.32
C LYS A 15 -9.75 -0.57 -12.64
N LYS A 16 -11.06 -0.72 -12.63
CA LYS A 16 -11.93 -0.44 -13.79
C LYS A 16 -11.99 1.07 -14.02
N CYS A 17 -11.37 1.57 -15.09
CA CYS A 17 -11.31 3.00 -15.37
C CYS A 17 -11.16 3.38 -16.86
N GLY A 18 -11.47 2.46 -17.77
CA GLY A 18 -11.43 2.73 -19.22
C GLY A 18 -11.57 1.46 -20.05
N CYS A 19 -11.67 1.58 -21.36
CA CYS A 19 -12.04 0.49 -22.27
C CYS A 19 -11.24 -0.80 -22.08
N LEU A 20 -9.92 -0.70 -21.93
CA LEU A 20 -9.07 -1.88 -21.71
C LEU A 20 -9.36 -2.56 -20.37
N THR A 21 -9.44 -1.76 -19.31
CA THR A 21 -9.71 -2.30 -17.97
C THR A 21 -11.15 -2.79 -17.84
N GLU A 22 -12.11 -2.17 -18.54
CA GLU A 22 -13.48 -2.67 -18.63
C GLU A 22 -13.53 -4.03 -19.32
N TRP A 23 -12.81 -4.17 -20.42
CA TRP A 23 -12.69 -5.45 -21.12
C TRP A 23 -12.07 -6.53 -20.22
N LEU A 24 -10.98 -6.22 -19.49
CA LEU A 24 -10.38 -7.16 -18.53
C LEU A 24 -11.37 -7.60 -17.44
N HIS A 25 -12.22 -6.70 -16.97
CA HIS A 25 -13.25 -7.03 -15.97
C HIS A 25 -14.41 -7.88 -16.51
N MET A 26 -14.54 -8.00 -17.84
CA MET A 26 -15.54 -8.86 -18.49
C MET A 26 -15.00 -10.24 -18.87
N MET A 27 -13.71 -10.49 -18.64
CA MET A 27 -13.10 -11.77 -18.97
C MET A 27 -13.57 -12.88 -18.04
N ASP A 28 -13.76 -14.04 -18.59
CA ASP A 28 -14.05 -15.28 -17.85
C ASP A 28 -12.76 -15.94 -17.36
N VAL A 29 -12.89 -16.73 -16.30
CA VAL A 29 -11.78 -17.55 -15.79
C VAL A 29 -11.32 -18.52 -16.86
N GLY A 30 -10.01 -18.62 -17.07
CA GLY A 30 -9.39 -19.48 -18.09
C GLY A 30 -9.11 -18.78 -19.42
N GLN A 31 -9.54 -17.52 -19.60
CA GLN A 31 -9.14 -16.74 -20.77
C GLN A 31 -7.70 -16.24 -20.64
N GLU A 32 -6.99 -16.18 -21.76
CA GLU A 32 -5.59 -15.79 -21.80
C GLU A 32 -5.41 -14.30 -22.08
N ILE A 33 -4.45 -13.69 -21.40
CA ILE A 33 -3.96 -12.34 -21.68
C ILE A 33 -2.47 -12.35 -21.95
N THR A 34 -2.01 -11.42 -22.78
CA THR A 34 -0.58 -11.22 -23.02
C THR A 34 -0.06 -10.07 -22.19
N ILE A 35 1.03 -10.31 -21.48
CA ILE A 35 1.70 -9.31 -20.64
C ILE A 35 3.10 -9.06 -21.19
N ARG A 36 3.52 -7.80 -21.21
CA ARG A 36 4.87 -7.41 -21.57
C ARG A 36 5.54 -6.66 -20.42
N GLY A 37 6.71 -7.14 -20.00
CA GLY A 37 7.50 -6.54 -18.89
C GLY A 37 8.72 -7.42 -18.55
N PRO A 38 9.35 -7.19 -17.39
CA PRO A 38 9.10 -6.08 -16.46
C PRO A 38 9.65 -4.74 -16.97
N TYR A 39 8.99 -3.64 -16.60
CA TYR A 39 9.43 -2.28 -16.90
C TYR A 39 9.49 -1.43 -15.63
N GLY A 40 10.30 -0.37 -15.65
CA GLY A 40 10.41 0.60 -14.57
C GLY A 40 11.49 0.28 -13.54
N LYS A 41 11.51 1.07 -12.47
CA LYS A 41 12.39 0.88 -11.32
C LYS A 41 11.65 0.13 -10.22
N PRO A 42 12.20 -0.96 -9.68
CA PRO A 42 11.62 -1.65 -8.53
C PRO A 42 11.86 -0.86 -7.25
N PHE A 43 11.07 -1.14 -6.20
CA PHE A 43 11.43 -0.77 -4.85
C PHE A 43 12.67 -1.56 -4.41
N PRO A 44 13.66 -0.92 -3.75
CA PRO A 44 14.95 -1.55 -3.43
C PRO A 44 14.85 -2.45 -2.18
N VAL A 45 13.97 -3.46 -2.23
CA VAL A 45 13.64 -4.31 -1.08
C VAL A 45 14.82 -5.09 -0.54
N GLU A 46 15.72 -5.56 -1.39
CA GLU A 46 16.87 -6.38 -0.99
C GLU A 46 18.12 -5.55 -0.64
N THR A 47 18.07 -4.25 -0.87
CA THR A 47 19.21 -3.34 -0.66
C THR A 47 18.88 -2.27 0.38
N ASP A 48 18.30 -1.16 -0.05
CA ASP A 48 18.14 0.05 0.77
C ASP A 48 17.08 -0.10 1.87
N LEU A 49 16.12 -1.00 1.69
CA LEU A 49 15.04 -1.24 2.66
C LEU A 49 15.40 -2.32 3.70
N LYS A 50 16.40 -3.15 3.43
CA LYS A 50 16.80 -4.24 4.33
C LYS A 50 17.31 -3.70 5.66
N GLY A 51 16.81 -4.26 6.76
CA GLY A 51 17.14 -3.85 8.13
C GLY A 51 16.48 -2.56 8.59
N LYS A 52 15.54 -2.00 7.80
CA LYS A 52 14.84 -0.76 8.15
C LYS A 52 13.47 -1.03 8.76
N ASP A 53 13.03 -0.09 9.59
CA ASP A 53 11.63 0.07 9.94
C ASP A 53 10.92 0.75 8.77
N LEU A 54 9.77 0.23 8.37
CA LEU A 54 9.08 0.64 7.14
C LEU A 54 7.73 1.27 7.46
N LEU A 55 7.42 2.36 6.75
CA LEU A 55 6.13 3.03 6.74
C LEU A 55 5.57 3.01 5.32
N PHE A 56 4.49 2.29 5.12
CA PHE A 56 3.75 2.26 3.87
C PHE A 56 2.57 3.22 3.92
N ILE A 57 2.46 4.11 2.95
CA ILE A 57 1.33 5.05 2.83
C ILE A 57 0.65 4.84 1.49
N ALA A 58 -0.57 4.32 1.53
CA ALA A 58 -1.32 3.93 0.34
C ALA A 58 -2.64 4.68 0.21
N GLY A 59 -3.00 5.08 -1.01
CA GLY A 59 -4.30 5.68 -1.32
C GLY A 59 -5.06 4.94 -2.44
N GLY A 60 -6.23 4.39 -2.13
CA GLY A 60 -7.06 3.64 -3.08
C GLY A 60 -6.29 2.51 -3.75
N ILE A 61 -6.32 2.44 -5.10
CA ILE A 61 -5.58 1.41 -5.86
C ILE A 61 -4.06 1.51 -5.71
N GLY A 62 -3.53 2.59 -5.14
CA GLY A 62 -2.11 2.72 -4.82
C GLY A 62 -1.61 1.70 -3.79
N LEU A 63 -2.49 0.98 -3.12
CA LEU A 63 -2.11 -0.17 -2.31
C LEU A 63 -1.48 -1.28 -3.16
N ALA A 64 -1.97 -1.51 -4.37
CA ALA A 64 -1.57 -2.64 -5.21
C ALA A 64 -0.04 -2.78 -5.41
N PRO A 65 0.73 -1.77 -5.83
CA PRO A 65 2.18 -1.90 -5.91
C PRO A 65 2.85 -2.06 -4.54
N LEU A 66 2.30 -1.44 -3.49
CA LEU A 66 2.85 -1.56 -2.14
C LEU A 66 2.53 -2.93 -1.51
N ARG A 67 1.38 -3.54 -1.84
CA ARG A 67 1.02 -4.89 -1.39
C ARG A 67 2.09 -5.92 -1.72
N SER A 68 2.63 -5.86 -2.94
CA SER A 68 3.72 -6.75 -3.34
C SER A 68 4.96 -6.60 -2.44
N VAL A 69 5.29 -5.36 -2.05
CA VAL A 69 6.42 -5.07 -1.17
C VAL A 69 6.09 -5.49 0.28
N ILE A 70 4.91 -5.16 0.77
CA ILE A 70 4.45 -5.51 2.12
C ILE A 70 4.53 -7.04 2.30
N ASN A 71 3.94 -7.81 1.37
CA ASN A 71 3.96 -9.26 1.44
C ASN A 71 5.37 -9.83 1.31
N TYR A 72 6.23 -9.27 0.44
CA TYR A 72 7.63 -9.66 0.40
C TYR A 72 8.35 -9.45 1.74
N VAL A 73 8.12 -8.31 2.39
CA VAL A 73 8.72 -7.98 3.70
C VAL A 73 8.18 -8.91 4.78
N ARG A 74 6.88 -9.23 4.77
CA ARG A 74 6.25 -10.21 5.69
C ARG A 74 6.86 -11.60 5.51
N ASP A 75 6.99 -12.07 4.27
CA ASP A 75 7.62 -13.37 3.95
C ASP A 75 9.08 -13.47 4.40
N ASN A 76 9.78 -12.34 4.48
CA ASN A 76 11.17 -12.23 4.87
C ASN A 76 11.35 -11.44 6.17
N ARG A 77 10.41 -11.56 7.09
CA ARG A 77 10.23 -10.71 8.28
C ARG A 77 11.51 -10.48 9.09
N GLN A 78 12.36 -11.50 9.22
CA GLN A 78 13.63 -11.44 9.94
C GLN A 78 14.67 -10.48 9.34
N ASN A 79 14.44 -10.03 8.11
CA ASN A 79 15.34 -9.10 7.41
C ASN A 79 14.92 -7.63 7.53
N TYR A 80 13.81 -7.34 8.20
CA TYR A 80 13.23 -5.99 8.30
C TYR A 80 12.85 -5.66 9.74
N GLY A 81 12.76 -4.38 10.04
CA GLY A 81 12.27 -3.87 11.30
C GLY A 81 10.74 -3.79 11.35
N ASP A 82 10.18 -2.89 12.14
CA ASP A 82 8.75 -2.72 12.30
C ASP A 82 8.07 -2.24 11.00
N ILE A 83 6.88 -2.74 10.77
CA ILE A 83 6.05 -2.39 9.60
C ILE A 83 4.85 -1.59 10.09
N GLN A 84 4.67 -0.40 9.51
CA GLN A 84 3.43 0.36 9.69
C GLN A 84 2.80 0.64 8.31
N VAL A 85 1.52 0.39 8.20
CA VAL A 85 0.73 0.65 7.00
C VAL A 85 -0.33 1.69 7.32
N ILE A 86 -0.32 2.82 6.62
CA ILE A 86 -1.38 3.82 6.64
C ILE A 86 -2.08 3.76 5.29
N TYR A 87 -3.31 3.27 5.28
CA TYR A 87 -4.05 3.05 4.04
C TYR A 87 -5.42 3.69 4.11
N GLY A 88 -5.78 4.39 3.05
CA GLY A 88 -7.08 5.03 2.95
C GLY A 88 -7.72 4.94 1.57
N ALA A 89 -9.05 5.01 1.57
CA ALA A 89 -9.88 5.05 0.37
C ALA A 89 -11.04 6.02 0.57
N ARG A 90 -11.83 6.27 -0.49
CA ARG A 90 -12.99 7.16 -0.40
C ARG A 90 -14.11 6.59 0.47
N SER A 91 -14.25 5.27 0.46
CA SER A 91 -15.24 4.51 1.21
C SER A 91 -14.67 3.16 1.63
N LYS A 92 -15.35 2.46 2.52
CA LYS A 92 -15.01 1.08 2.91
C LYS A 92 -14.98 0.14 1.69
N ASP A 93 -15.92 0.31 0.78
CA ASP A 93 -16.05 -0.53 -0.42
C ASP A 93 -14.94 -0.27 -1.46
N ASP A 94 -14.25 0.88 -1.36
CA ASP A 94 -13.10 1.22 -2.19
C ASP A 94 -11.76 0.71 -1.61
N LEU A 95 -11.77 0.09 -0.41
CA LEU A 95 -10.58 -0.53 0.18
C LEU A 95 -10.25 -1.83 -0.55
N VAL A 96 -9.13 -1.82 -1.26
CA VAL A 96 -8.63 -2.99 -2.01
C VAL A 96 -8.01 -3.98 -1.04
N ASP A 97 -8.17 -5.28 -1.29
CA ASP A 97 -7.62 -6.37 -0.50
C ASP A 97 -7.98 -6.29 1.00
N TYR A 98 -9.18 -5.75 1.32
CA TYR A 98 -9.60 -5.44 2.70
C TYR A 98 -9.62 -6.69 3.61
N HIS A 99 -10.06 -7.84 3.09
CA HIS A 99 -10.06 -9.09 3.85
C HIS A 99 -8.63 -9.57 4.17
N GLU A 100 -7.70 -9.49 3.23
CA GLU A 100 -6.29 -9.83 3.47
C GLU A 100 -5.68 -8.94 4.55
N ILE A 101 -6.02 -7.65 4.53
CA ILE A 101 -5.55 -6.72 5.57
C ILE A 101 -6.04 -7.12 6.95
N LEU A 102 -7.32 -7.46 7.10
CA LEU A 102 -7.92 -7.83 8.38
C LEU A 102 -7.48 -9.21 8.87
N ASP A 103 -7.49 -10.18 7.97
CA ASP A 103 -7.35 -11.59 8.31
C ASP A 103 -5.89 -12.04 8.39
N GLU A 104 -4.98 -11.28 7.73
CA GLU A 104 -3.57 -11.60 7.70
C GLU A 104 -2.70 -10.49 8.29
N TRP A 105 -2.66 -9.28 7.67
CA TRP A 105 -1.68 -8.25 8.06
C TRP A 105 -1.86 -7.76 9.49
N MET A 106 -3.10 -7.59 9.93
CA MET A 106 -3.41 -7.16 11.30
C MET A 106 -3.19 -8.26 12.35
N GLN A 107 -2.97 -9.50 11.91
CA GLN A 107 -2.68 -10.63 12.80
C GLN A 107 -1.18 -10.89 12.97
N ASP A 108 -0.34 -10.27 12.12
CA ASP A 108 1.10 -10.47 12.15
C ASP A 108 1.78 -9.64 13.25
N ASP A 109 2.66 -10.26 14.01
CA ASP A 109 3.48 -9.56 14.99
C ASP A 109 4.42 -8.53 14.31
N GLY A 110 4.42 -7.30 14.85
CA GLY A 110 5.24 -6.20 14.34
C GLY A 110 4.72 -5.57 13.04
N VAL A 111 3.46 -5.81 12.69
CA VAL A 111 2.74 -5.12 11.62
C VAL A 111 1.61 -4.29 12.23
N GLU A 112 1.71 -2.98 12.13
CA GLU A 112 0.67 -2.04 12.53
C GLU A 112 -0.10 -1.55 11.30
N VAL A 113 -1.42 -1.67 11.29
CA VAL A 113 -2.25 -1.20 10.18
C VAL A 113 -3.22 -0.13 10.66
N ASN A 114 -3.18 1.02 10.01
CA ASN A 114 -4.03 2.17 10.26
C ASN A 114 -4.89 2.45 9.01
N LEU A 115 -6.18 2.15 9.09
CA LEU A 115 -7.12 2.34 8.00
C LEU A 115 -7.93 3.63 8.16
N THR A 116 -8.23 4.30 7.04
CA THR A 116 -9.09 5.49 7.02
C THR A 116 -9.99 5.51 5.78
N ILE A 117 -11.16 6.12 5.92
CA ILE A 117 -12.01 6.47 4.78
C ILE A 117 -12.29 7.97 4.77
N ASP A 118 -12.55 8.54 3.58
CA ASP A 118 -12.71 9.99 3.43
C ASP A 118 -13.96 10.55 4.14
N ARG A 119 -15.00 9.74 4.32
CA ARG A 119 -16.31 10.14 4.86
C ARG A 119 -16.91 9.04 5.72
N GLU A 120 -17.68 9.42 6.71
CA GLU A 120 -18.49 8.51 7.52
C GLU A 120 -19.34 7.59 6.64
N GLN A 121 -19.36 6.31 6.99
CA GLN A 121 -20.14 5.27 6.32
C GLN A 121 -20.68 4.29 7.37
N GLU A 122 -21.92 3.86 7.20
CA GLU A 122 -22.52 2.85 8.05
C GLU A 122 -21.69 1.55 8.05
N GLY A 123 -21.43 0.99 9.24
CA GLY A 123 -20.61 -0.21 9.42
C GLY A 123 -19.10 0.03 9.27
N TRP A 124 -18.65 1.29 9.43
CA TRP A 124 -17.26 1.66 9.56
C TRP A 124 -16.96 2.21 10.95
N ASP A 125 -16.12 1.50 11.72
CA ASP A 125 -15.73 1.89 13.09
C ASP A 125 -14.28 2.42 13.15
N GLY A 126 -13.59 2.51 11.99
CA GLY A 126 -12.22 3.00 11.89
C GLY A 126 -12.14 4.54 11.77
N HIS A 127 -10.95 5.04 11.55
CA HIS A 127 -10.71 6.47 11.37
C HIS A 127 -11.44 7.02 10.14
N VAL A 128 -11.94 8.26 10.24
CA VAL A 128 -12.57 9.01 9.14
C VAL A 128 -11.78 10.29 8.89
N GLY A 129 -11.21 10.40 7.71
CA GLY A 129 -10.41 11.57 7.31
C GLY A 129 -9.47 11.27 6.16
N PHE A 130 -8.88 12.32 5.61
CA PHE A 130 -7.91 12.19 4.53
C PHE A 130 -6.55 11.71 5.04
N ILE A 131 -5.90 10.83 4.28
CA ILE A 131 -4.59 10.25 4.58
C ILE A 131 -3.55 11.30 5.03
N PRO A 132 -3.38 12.47 4.38
CA PRO A 132 -2.39 13.45 4.82
C PRO A 132 -2.60 13.96 6.25
N ASN A 133 -3.86 14.10 6.69
CA ASN A 133 -4.20 14.51 8.04
C ASN A 133 -3.96 13.36 9.03
N TYR A 134 -4.39 12.16 8.65
CA TYR A 134 -4.21 10.98 9.48
C TYR A 134 -2.73 10.65 9.73
N VAL A 135 -1.86 10.83 8.72
CA VAL A 135 -0.40 10.72 8.89
C VAL A 135 0.12 11.71 9.94
N LYS A 136 -0.38 12.96 9.97
CA LYS A 136 0.01 13.95 10.97
C LYS A 136 -0.50 13.60 12.37
N GLU A 137 -1.71 13.07 12.48
CA GLU A 137 -2.31 12.63 13.74
C GLU A 137 -1.56 11.46 14.35
N LEU A 138 -1.22 10.47 13.53
CA LEU A 138 -0.46 9.28 13.96
C LEU A 138 0.99 9.61 14.31
N ALA A 139 1.56 10.67 13.73
CA ALA A 139 2.94 11.12 13.93
C ALA A 139 3.96 9.95 13.96
N PRO A 140 4.09 9.19 12.87
CA PRO A 140 4.93 7.99 12.84
C PRO A 140 6.39 8.27 13.16
N ASP A 141 7.11 7.26 13.68
CA ASP A 141 8.51 7.40 14.04
C ASP A 141 9.36 7.87 12.85
N LEU A 142 10.12 8.95 13.04
CA LEU A 142 10.96 9.58 12.03
C LEU A 142 12.12 8.70 11.54
N LYS A 143 12.41 7.59 12.21
CA LYS A 143 13.42 6.62 11.78
C LYS A 143 12.93 5.72 10.65
N LYS A 144 11.60 5.62 10.46
CA LYS A 144 11.01 4.76 9.44
C LYS A 144 11.37 5.25 8.03
N THR A 145 11.58 4.31 7.14
CA THR A 145 11.69 4.57 5.71
C THR A 145 10.30 4.48 5.09
N VAL A 146 9.92 5.52 4.35
CA VAL A 146 8.58 5.68 3.80
C VAL A 146 8.50 5.19 2.37
N LEU A 147 7.50 4.36 2.08
CA LEU A 147 7.10 3.97 0.72
C LEU A 147 5.67 4.46 0.48
N MET A 148 5.48 5.25 -0.57
CA MET A 148 4.19 5.89 -0.79
C MET A 148 3.68 5.70 -2.22
N CYS A 149 2.40 5.33 -2.34
CA CYS A 149 1.73 5.27 -3.63
C CYS A 149 0.25 5.66 -3.51
N GLY A 150 -0.23 6.46 -4.47
CA GLY A 150 -1.63 6.91 -4.48
C GLY A 150 -1.87 8.05 -5.47
N PRO A 151 -3.04 8.69 -5.39
CA PRO A 151 -3.37 9.84 -6.22
C PRO A 151 -2.36 11.00 -6.05
N PRO A 152 -2.00 11.71 -7.13
CA PRO A 152 -1.02 12.81 -7.07
C PRO A 152 -1.32 13.87 -6.00
N ILE A 153 -2.60 14.18 -5.81
CA ILE A 153 -3.03 15.16 -4.79
C ILE A 153 -2.74 14.67 -3.37
N MET A 154 -3.01 13.39 -3.08
CA MET A 154 -2.68 12.76 -1.80
C MET A 154 -1.17 12.80 -1.57
N ILE A 155 -0.37 12.36 -2.55
CA ILE A 155 1.10 12.34 -2.48
C ILE A 155 1.61 13.75 -2.14
N LYS A 156 1.14 14.78 -2.84
CA LYS A 156 1.56 16.18 -2.63
C LYS A 156 1.35 16.63 -1.18
N PHE A 157 0.17 16.42 -0.63
CA PHE A 157 -0.15 16.85 0.74
C PHE A 157 0.52 15.97 1.79
N THR A 158 0.64 14.67 1.55
CA THR A 158 1.34 13.76 2.46
C THR A 158 2.82 14.09 2.54
N LEU A 159 3.49 14.38 1.42
CA LEU A 159 4.89 14.84 1.40
C LEU A 159 5.07 16.14 2.20
N GLY A 160 4.13 17.08 2.08
CA GLY A 160 4.12 18.28 2.91
C GLY A 160 4.06 17.94 4.41
N GLY A 161 3.10 17.09 4.80
CA GLY A 161 2.92 16.65 6.17
C GLY A 161 4.14 15.90 6.74
N LEU A 162 4.71 14.97 5.97
CA LEU A 162 5.93 14.25 6.37
C LEU A 162 7.12 15.20 6.56
N THR A 163 7.25 16.21 5.69
CA THR A 163 8.31 17.23 5.82
C THR A 163 8.11 18.09 7.08
N GLU A 164 6.87 18.49 7.39
CA GLU A 164 6.52 19.23 8.61
C GLU A 164 6.81 18.40 9.87
N LEU A 165 6.58 17.08 9.83
CA LEU A 165 6.92 16.16 10.91
C LEU A 165 8.43 15.97 11.08
N GLY A 166 9.24 16.25 10.06
CA GLY A 166 10.71 16.14 10.12
C GLY A 166 11.33 15.00 9.30
N PHE A 167 10.53 14.28 8.50
CA PHE A 167 11.08 13.25 7.60
C PHE A 167 11.99 13.86 6.54
N GLN A 168 13.12 13.21 6.28
CA GLN A 168 14.06 13.61 5.25
C GLN A 168 13.63 13.07 3.88
N LYS A 169 13.84 13.85 2.81
CA LYS A 169 13.50 13.41 1.45
C LYS A 169 14.19 12.11 1.03
N THR A 170 15.36 11.84 1.57
CA THR A 170 16.15 10.62 1.32
C THR A 170 15.55 9.35 1.93
N GLN A 171 14.56 9.50 2.81
CA GLN A 171 13.84 8.38 3.44
C GLN A 171 12.55 8.01 2.70
N ILE A 172 12.17 8.75 1.64
CA ILE A 172 10.85 8.63 0.99
C ILE A 172 11.04 8.12 -0.45
N TYR A 173 10.36 7.01 -0.75
CA TYR A 173 10.32 6.33 -2.05
C TYR A 173 8.94 6.42 -2.69
#